data_0e2f36f507c878081a6ca5327639715e
#
_entry.id   0e2f36f507c878081a6ca5327639715e
#
_cell.length_a   1.000
_cell.length_b   1.000
_cell.length_c   1.000
_cell.angle_alpha   90.00
_cell.angle_beta   90.00
_cell.angle_gamma   90.00
#
_symmetry.space_group_name_H-M   'P 1'
#
loop_
_entity.id
_entity.type
_entity.pdbx_description
1 polymer ?
#
loop_
_entity_poly.entity_id
_entity_poly.type
_entity_poly.pdbx_seq_one_letter_code
_entity_poly.pdbx_strand_id
1 'polypeptide(L)'
;PSRPFYEDLLKRLAAALKKCQSPDGSWHASLLDPDEPPLKEMSGTLFIMYGMLWGVNQGYLDADEYLPSIRKAWKAACDAVSKEGALGWVQPIADKPGHYSGKDTEVYGAGAYLMAGSELRKYVIGRDHPRKKTVTVTNPLGRFRPAETVSVPWPSEGSGDAAGLRVFDVRHGRVIPHQLADTDGDGTTDTLLFQSNFRPGTIRDFWILENSCLSEASSADVCFSRPVPERLDDFAWENDLTAHRIYGPAVARPAPEGEGLVSSGTDVWSKRAGAPVINEFYKRGDYHRDHGRGLDMYNVGPGRGCGGIAVFRDGKPHVSGNWASARTLYNGPVQTAFEVVYAPWDIGGGVRVAETRRVTLDAGNRFSKVRSVLNVRGAETVKAGVGMDTGTVSYTHLRAHETSAHLV
;
A
#
# COMPACT_ATOMS: atom_id res chain seq x y z
N PRO A 1 2.39 27.33 20.78
CA PRO A 1 2.54 28.13 19.55
C PRO A 1 1.68 27.53 18.44
N SER A 2 1.08 28.39 17.62
CA SER A 2 0.25 28.00 16.50
C SER A 2 1.07 27.75 15.24
N ARG A 3 0.50 27.04 14.23
CA ARG A 3 1.14 26.82 12.93
C ARG A 3 1.64 28.13 12.29
N PRO A 4 0.86 29.23 12.23
CA PRO A 4 1.33 30.51 11.69
C PRO A 4 2.58 31.05 12.37
N PHE A 5 2.75 30.84 13.68
CA PHE A 5 3.95 31.23 14.41
C PHE A 5 5.22 30.53 13.88
N TYR A 6 5.14 29.22 13.63
CA TYR A 6 6.29 28.46 13.11
C TYR A 6 6.57 28.76 11.65
N GLU A 7 5.54 29.06 10.85
CA GLU A 7 5.72 29.47 9.45
C GLU A 7 6.43 30.83 9.37
N ASP A 8 6.05 31.80 10.20
CA ASP A 8 6.73 33.09 10.28
C ASP A 8 8.16 32.95 10.79
N LEU A 9 8.37 32.12 11.82
CA LEU A 9 9.70 31.84 12.36
C LEU A 9 10.63 31.24 11.28
N LEU A 10 10.15 30.26 10.50
CA LEU A 10 10.91 29.66 9.40
C LEU A 10 11.33 30.71 8.38
N LYS A 11 10.40 31.59 7.94
CA LYS A 11 10.66 32.63 6.96
C LYS A 11 11.74 33.61 7.45
N ARG A 12 11.59 34.10 8.68
CA ARG A 12 12.55 35.03 9.28
C ARG A 12 13.94 34.40 9.47
N LEU A 13 13.97 33.15 9.94
CA LEU A 13 15.23 32.43 10.14
C LEU A 13 15.93 32.15 8.80
N ALA A 14 15.21 31.68 7.80
CA ALA A 14 15.76 31.43 6.46
C ALA A 14 16.34 32.72 5.82
N ALA A 15 15.63 33.84 5.95
CA ALA A 15 16.09 35.15 5.45
C ALA A 15 17.35 35.66 6.19
N ALA A 16 17.44 35.45 7.49
CA ALA A 16 18.62 35.80 8.28
C ALA A 16 19.82 34.91 7.90
N LEU A 17 19.63 33.59 7.86
CA LEU A 17 20.67 32.63 7.50
C LEU A 17 21.20 32.84 6.09
N LYS A 18 20.33 33.16 5.10
CA LYS A 18 20.74 33.48 3.74
C LYS A 18 21.77 34.61 3.69
N LYS A 19 21.66 35.63 4.56
CA LYS A 19 22.59 36.74 4.62
C LYS A 19 23.94 36.35 5.22
N CYS A 20 24.01 35.30 6.00
CA CYS A 20 25.22 34.78 6.63
C CYS A 20 25.96 33.74 5.77
N GLN A 21 25.47 33.43 4.57
CA GLN A 21 26.13 32.47 3.69
C GLN A 21 27.46 33.03 3.14
N SER A 22 28.54 32.28 3.33
CA SER A 22 29.86 32.65 2.84
C SER A 22 29.96 32.52 1.31
N PRO A 23 30.91 33.22 0.67
CA PRO A 23 31.07 33.19 -0.78
C PRO A 23 31.31 31.81 -1.38
N ASP A 24 31.93 30.88 -0.63
CA ASP A 24 32.15 29.48 -1.00
C ASP A 24 30.88 28.61 -0.96
N GLY A 25 29.78 29.18 -0.49
CA GLY A 25 28.47 28.53 -0.40
C GLY A 25 28.19 27.82 0.93
N SER A 26 29.20 27.74 1.81
CA SER A 26 29.00 27.17 3.15
C SER A 26 28.48 28.20 4.16
N TRP A 27 28.10 27.73 5.32
CA TRP A 27 28.02 28.53 6.55
C TRP A 27 29.16 28.12 7.44
N HIS A 28 29.83 29.13 8.02
CA HIS A 28 30.94 28.91 8.93
C HIS A 28 30.43 28.69 10.36
N ALA A 29 31.27 28.15 11.23
CA ALA A 29 30.88 27.87 12.62
C ALA A 29 30.42 29.15 13.38
N SER A 30 31.02 30.31 13.06
CA SER A 30 30.51 31.61 13.51
C SER A 30 29.73 32.27 12.37
N LEU A 31 28.41 32.44 12.54
CA LEU A 31 27.53 33.01 11.49
C LEU A 31 27.67 34.51 11.36
N LEU A 32 28.05 35.22 12.43
CA LEU A 32 28.16 36.69 12.45
C LEU A 32 29.60 37.18 12.28
N ASP A 33 30.55 36.28 12.46
CA ASP A 33 31.98 36.54 12.29
C ASP A 33 32.60 35.36 11.55
N PRO A 34 32.37 35.25 10.23
CA PRO A 34 32.78 34.07 9.45
C PRO A 34 34.28 33.98 9.23
N ASP A 35 35.01 35.03 9.51
CA ASP A 35 36.46 35.09 9.34
C ASP A 35 37.23 34.64 10.59
N GLU A 36 36.52 34.31 11.74
CA GLU A 36 37.15 33.94 12.98
C GLU A 36 36.48 32.72 13.64
N PRO A 37 36.91 31.50 13.43
CA PRO A 37 37.86 31.00 12.44
C PRO A 37 37.26 30.90 11.03
N PRO A 38 38.03 31.12 9.97
CA PRO A 38 37.56 31.11 8.58
C PRO A 38 37.37 29.67 8.07
N LEU A 39 36.67 28.84 8.83
CA LEU A 39 36.47 27.44 8.54
C LEU A 39 35.02 27.14 8.19
N LYS A 40 34.85 26.63 6.99
CA LYS A 40 33.53 26.11 6.57
C LYS A 40 33.12 24.94 7.47
N GLU A 41 31.85 24.88 7.81
CA GLU A 41 31.27 23.83 8.65
C GLU A 41 30.14 23.12 7.91
N MET A 42 30.33 21.83 7.58
CA MET A 42 29.44 21.14 6.65
C MET A 42 28.18 20.61 7.33
N SER A 43 28.18 20.30 8.60
CA SER A 43 26.95 19.83 9.26
C SER A 43 25.92 20.96 9.37
N GLY A 44 26.33 22.16 9.82
CA GLY A 44 25.48 23.34 9.86
C GLY A 44 25.03 23.77 8.48
N THR A 45 25.95 23.78 7.51
CA THR A 45 25.65 24.08 6.09
C THR A 45 24.53 23.21 5.57
N LEU A 46 24.58 21.90 5.81
CA LEU A 46 23.60 20.94 5.31
C LEU A 46 22.27 20.97 6.07
N PHE A 47 22.29 21.23 7.39
CA PHE A 47 21.06 21.46 8.15
C PHE A 47 20.34 22.75 7.73
N ILE A 48 21.07 23.81 7.47
CA ILE A 48 20.50 25.08 6.97
C ILE A 48 19.93 24.87 5.56
N MET A 49 20.68 24.24 4.67
CA MET A 49 20.22 23.88 3.34
C MET A 49 18.98 23.00 3.37
N TYR A 50 18.96 21.96 4.22
CA TYR A 50 17.81 21.10 4.42
C TYR A 50 16.56 21.90 4.82
N GLY A 51 16.66 22.78 5.82
CA GLY A 51 15.55 23.63 6.27
C GLY A 51 15.02 24.56 5.20
N MET A 52 15.91 25.23 4.44
CA MET A 52 15.53 26.09 3.32
C MET A 52 14.84 25.30 2.21
N LEU A 53 15.43 24.18 1.81
CA LEU A 53 14.90 23.36 0.71
C LEU A 53 13.58 22.67 1.09
N TRP A 54 13.46 22.23 2.34
CA TRP A 54 12.18 21.77 2.86
C TRP A 54 11.11 22.89 2.79
N GLY A 55 11.46 24.12 3.19
CA GLY A 55 10.58 25.27 3.09
C GLY A 55 10.13 25.56 1.65
N VAL A 56 11.04 25.44 0.67
CA VAL A 56 10.73 25.56 -0.76
C VAL A 56 9.81 24.42 -1.22
N ASN A 57 10.11 23.19 -0.85
CA ASN A 57 9.30 22.01 -1.22
C ASN A 57 7.87 22.07 -0.64
N GLN A 58 7.69 22.69 0.52
CA GLN A 58 6.38 22.88 1.16
C GLN A 58 5.66 24.17 0.73
N GLY A 59 6.28 25.01 -0.10
CA GLY A 59 5.70 26.28 -0.55
C GLY A 59 5.73 27.40 0.50
N TYR A 60 6.50 27.28 1.59
CA TYR A 60 6.69 28.31 2.58
C TYR A 60 7.74 29.36 2.22
N LEU A 61 8.72 28.95 1.43
CA LEU A 61 9.79 29.80 0.92
C LEU A 61 9.71 29.88 -0.60
N ASP A 62 10.03 31.06 -1.14
CA ASP A 62 10.05 31.29 -2.58
C ASP A 62 11.24 30.57 -3.22
N ALA A 63 10.98 29.79 -4.26
CA ALA A 63 12.01 28.99 -4.93
C ALA A 63 13.06 29.88 -5.65
N ASP A 64 12.62 30.93 -6.32
CA ASP A 64 13.53 31.81 -7.09
C ASP A 64 14.44 32.60 -6.15
N GLU A 65 13.96 32.90 -4.95
CA GLU A 65 14.74 33.59 -3.93
C GLU A 65 15.79 32.68 -3.27
N TYR A 66 15.46 31.42 -2.93
CA TYR A 66 16.31 30.58 -2.07
C TYR A 66 17.15 29.55 -2.82
N LEU A 67 16.77 29.15 -4.04
CA LEU A 67 17.53 28.17 -4.82
C LEU A 67 18.97 28.58 -5.14
N PRO A 68 19.29 29.85 -5.43
CA PRO A 68 20.69 30.24 -5.65
C PRO A 68 21.57 29.91 -4.44
N SER A 69 21.07 30.16 -3.22
CA SER A 69 21.75 29.84 -1.96
C SER A 69 21.88 28.33 -1.74
N ILE A 70 20.80 27.60 -1.94
CA ILE A 70 20.73 26.14 -1.82
C ILE A 70 21.72 25.46 -2.79
N ARG A 71 21.80 25.92 -4.05
CA ARG A 71 22.74 25.36 -5.05
C ARG A 71 24.19 25.57 -4.67
N LYS A 72 24.54 26.76 -4.14
CA LYS A 72 25.89 27.02 -3.63
C LYS A 72 26.24 26.09 -2.48
N ALA A 73 25.30 25.92 -1.52
CA ALA A 73 25.52 25.04 -0.38
C ALA A 73 25.70 23.57 -0.82
N TRP A 74 24.88 23.10 -1.77
CA TRP A 74 25.01 21.73 -2.28
C TRP A 74 26.33 21.51 -2.99
N LYS A 75 26.80 22.50 -3.79
CA LYS A 75 28.12 22.44 -4.41
C LYS A 75 29.23 22.37 -3.36
N ALA A 76 29.21 23.22 -2.34
CA ALA A 76 30.17 23.19 -1.25
C ALA A 76 30.19 21.84 -0.52
N ALA A 77 29.03 21.25 -0.30
CA ALA A 77 28.89 19.92 0.33
C ALA A 77 29.48 18.82 -0.57
N CYS A 78 29.20 18.84 -1.88
CA CYS A 78 29.77 17.86 -2.81
C CYS A 78 31.32 17.99 -2.88
N ASP A 79 31.84 19.21 -2.88
CA ASP A 79 33.28 19.48 -2.87
C ASP A 79 33.95 19.06 -1.55
N ALA A 80 33.17 18.88 -0.47
CA ALA A 80 33.65 18.42 0.82
C ALA A 80 33.66 16.89 0.98
N VAL A 81 33.13 16.16 0.02
CA VAL A 81 33.15 14.67 0.02
C VAL A 81 34.50 14.20 -0.54
N SER A 82 35.19 13.37 0.22
CA SER A 82 36.47 12.77 -0.20
C SER A 82 36.30 11.73 -1.31
N LYS A 83 37.41 11.31 -1.92
CA LYS A 83 37.37 10.24 -2.96
C LYS A 83 36.87 8.91 -2.42
N GLU A 84 37.00 8.68 -1.12
CA GLU A 84 36.52 7.50 -0.39
C GLU A 84 35.05 7.61 0.00
N GLY A 85 34.38 8.75 -0.31
CA GLY A 85 32.97 8.99 -0.03
C GLY A 85 32.67 9.53 1.37
N ALA A 86 33.66 9.95 2.13
CA ALA A 86 33.47 10.55 3.47
C ALA A 86 33.23 12.07 3.35
N LEU A 87 32.20 12.58 4.04
CA LEU A 87 31.97 14.01 4.18
C LEU A 87 32.97 14.58 5.16
N GLY A 88 33.81 15.50 4.73
CA GLY A 88 34.76 16.22 5.60
C GLY A 88 34.24 17.58 6.06
N TRP A 89 35.10 18.32 6.78
CA TRP A 89 34.79 19.63 7.33
C TRP A 89 33.60 19.63 8.29
N VAL A 90 33.46 18.57 9.08
CA VAL A 90 32.45 18.45 10.13
C VAL A 90 33.12 18.68 11.48
N GLN A 91 32.74 19.76 12.13
CA GLN A 91 33.30 20.11 13.43
C GLN A 91 32.85 19.10 14.50
N PRO A 92 33.75 18.54 15.30
CA PRO A 92 33.40 17.78 16.50
C PRO A 92 32.55 18.62 17.48
N ILE A 93 31.69 17.95 18.26
CA ILE A 93 30.89 18.64 19.29
C ILE A 93 31.81 19.31 20.31
N ALA A 94 31.68 20.63 20.44
CA ALA A 94 32.48 21.44 21.33
C ALA A 94 31.67 22.64 21.86
N ASP A 95 32.17 23.30 22.89
CA ASP A 95 31.60 24.52 23.47
C ASP A 95 31.91 25.78 22.66
N LYS A 96 32.92 25.70 21.80
CA LYS A 96 33.33 26.76 20.87
C LYS A 96 33.91 26.20 19.58
N PRO A 97 33.98 26.98 18.50
CA PRO A 97 34.64 26.57 17.28
C PRO A 97 36.10 26.16 17.55
N GLY A 98 36.48 24.99 17.03
CA GLY A 98 37.80 24.41 17.21
C GLY A 98 38.56 24.26 15.89
N HIS A 99 39.70 23.58 15.94
CA HIS A 99 40.47 23.22 14.75
C HIS A 99 39.91 21.90 14.18
N TYR A 100 39.47 21.94 12.92
CA TYR A 100 39.06 20.77 12.14
C TYR A 100 39.41 20.99 10.67
N SER A 101 39.34 19.96 9.86
CA SER A 101 39.81 19.91 8.48
C SER A 101 38.90 19.10 7.58
N GLY A 102 39.24 19.01 6.30
CA GLY A 102 38.54 18.14 5.36
C GLY A 102 38.63 16.65 5.66
N LYS A 103 39.38 16.22 6.68
CA LYS A 103 39.46 14.82 7.14
C LYS A 103 38.55 14.53 8.31
N ASP A 104 38.08 15.58 8.99
CA ASP A 104 37.24 15.42 10.17
C ASP A 104 35.80 15.23 9.75
N THR A 105 35.21 14.11 10.21
CA THR A 105 33.85 13.70 9.91
C THR A 105 33.15 13.21 11.15
N GLU A 106 31.82 13.43 11.19
CA GLU A 106 30.95 12.99 12.29
C GLU A 106 29.64 12.44 11.74
N VAL A 107 29.00 11.51 12.47
CA VAL A 107 27.78 10.83 12.02
C VAL A 107 26.62 11.78 11.76
N TYR A 108 26.50 12.88 12.51
CA TYR A 108 25.46 13.90 12.29
C TYR A 108 25.69 14.70 11.00
N GLY A 109 26.93 14.89 10.58
CA GLY A 109 27.28 15.50 9.30
C GLY A 109 26.81 14.63 8.13
N ALA A 110 27.11 13.33 8.17
CA ALA A 110 26.59 12.37 7.19
C ALA A 110 25.06 12.32 7.18
N GLY A 111 24.41 12.33 8.36
CA GLY A 111 22.95 12.45 8.47
C GLY A 111 22.38 13.69 7.82
N ALA A 112 23.00 14.85 8.06
CA ALA A 112 22.60 16.13 7.45
C ALA A 112 22.74 16.10 5.92
N TYR A 113 23.82 15.48 5.39
CA TYR A 113 24.04 15.31 3.95
C TYR A 113 22.93 14.49 3.31
N LEU A 114 22.56 13.36 3.90
CA LEU A 114 21.49 12.50 3.41
C LEU A 114 20.11 13.20 3.47
N MET A 115 19.84 13.95 4.54
CA MET A 115 18.59 14.71 4.68
C MET A 115 18.50 15.82 3.62
N ALA A 116 19.56 16.63 3.44
CA ALA A 116 19.60 17.69 2.44
C ALA A 116 19.50 17.13 1.01
N GLY A 117 20.22 16.05 0.71
CA GLY A 117 20.15 15.34 -0.56
C GLY A 117 18.77 14.76 -0.86
N SER A 118 18.08 14.25 0.16
CA SER A 118 16.70 13.75 0.04
C SER A 118 15.72 14.85 -0.34
N GLU A 119 15.80 16.02 0.29
CA GLU A 119 14.95 17.16 -0.07
C GLU A 119 15.30 17.72 -1.48
N LEU A 120 16.59 17.74 -1.85
CA LEU A 120 17.00 18.15 -3.20
C LEU A 120 16.45 17.20 -4.27
N ARG A 121 16.49 15.89 -4.01
CA ARG A 121 15.91 14.90 -4.91
C ARG A 121 14.40 15.12 -5.08
N LYS A 122 13.66 15.40 -3.99
CA LYS A 122 12.22 15.73 -4.06
C LYS A 122 11.99 16.96 -4.92
N TYR A 123 12.80 18.02 -4.72
CA TYR A 123 12.69 19.25 -5.49
C TYR A 123 12.86 18.99 -6.98
N VAL A 124 13.95 18.30 -7.36
CA VAL A 124 14.24 17.98 -8.77
C VAL A 124 13.12 17.15 -9.40
N ILE A 125 12.69 16.07 -8.73
CA ILE A 125 11.61 15.21 -9.22
C ILE A 125 10.28 15.98 -9.32
N GLY A 126 9.96 16.80 -8.32
CA GLY A 126 8.69 17.51 -8.26
C GLY A 126 8.57 18.70 -9.22
N ARG A 127 9.70 19.38 -9.54
CA ARG A 127 9.69 20.56 -10.38
C ARG A 127 9.58 20.25 -11.87
N ASP A 128 10.38 19.31 -12.33
CA ASP A 128 10.64 19.12 -13.76
C ASP A 128 9.77 18.05 -14.42
N HIS A 129 8.77 17.52 -13.69
CA HIS A 129 7.89 16.51 -14.26
C HIS A 129 6.62 17.14 -14.86
N PRO A 130 6.52 17.24 -16.23
CA PRO A 130 5.44 17.97 -16.89
C PRO A 130 4.06 17.36 -16.69
N ARG A 131 3.98 16.08 -16.29
CA ARG A 131 2.73 15.33 -16.05
C ARG A 131 2.65 14.82 -14.62
N LYS A 132 2.90 15.70 -13.66
CA LYS A 132 2.74 15.41 -12.24
C LYS A 132 1.32 15.69 -11.77
N LYS A 133 0.66 14.70 -11.17
CA LYS A 133 -0.59 14.87 -10.43
C LYS A 133 -0.32 14.62 -8.94
N THR A 134 -0.75 15.54 -8.09
CA THR A 134 -0.66 15.35 -6.62
C THR A 134 -1.95 14.75 -6.09
N VAL A 135 -1.81 13.70 -5.28
CA VAL A 135 -2.90 13.07 -4.54
C VAL A 135 -2.62 13.27 -3.05
N THR A 136 -3.51 14.02 -2.40
CA THR A 136 -3.45 14.25 -0.95
C THR A 136 -4.38 13.26 -0.25
N VAL A 137 -3.83 12.46 0.66
CA VAL A 137 -4.58 11.46 1.44
C VAL A 137 -4.59 11.88 2.90
N THR A 138 -5.79 11.93 3.49
CA THR A 138 -6.00 12.28 4.89
C THR A 138 -6.52 11.07 5.66
N ASN A 139 -5.91 10.77 6.81
CA ASN A 139 -6.48 9.85 7.78
C ASN A 139 -7.16 10.65 8.91
N PRO A 140 -8.48 10.88 8.85
CA PRO A 140 -9.19 11.65 9.87
C PRO A 140 -9.45 10.84 11.15
N LEU A 141 -9.16 9.53 11.13
CA LEU A 141 -9.46 8.64 12.25
C LEU A 141 -8.40 8.74 13.34
N GLY A 142 -8.82 8.53 14.58
CA GLY A 142 -7.94 8.47 15.75
C GLY A 142 -7.08 7.19 15.84
N ARG A 143 -6.99 6.40 14.77
CA ARG A 143 -6.26 5.12 14.73
C ARG A 143 -5.29 5.03 13.56
N PHE A 144 -4.24 4.25 13.76
CA PHE A 144 -3.28 3.89 12.71
C PHE A 144 -3.92 2.97 11.65
N ARG A 145 -3.65 3.24 10.38
CA ARG A 145 -4.07 2.43 9.25
C ARG A 145 -2.82 1.88 8.54
N PRO A 146 -2.43 0.66 8.85
CA PRO A 146 -1.30 0.01 8.16
C PRO A 146 -1.74 -0.50 6.79
N ALA A 147 -0.83 -0.50 5.82
CA ALA A 147 -1.02 -1.04 4.47
C ALA A 147 -2.39 -0.66 3.85
N GLU A 148 -2.80 0.60 4.05
CA GLU A 148 -4.08 1.08 3.54
C GLU A 148 -4.01 1.27 2.03
N THR A 149 -4.93 0.63 1.32
CA THR A 149 -5.05 0.77 -0.14
C THR A 149 -5.76 2.06 -0.49
N VAL A 150 -5.10 2.89 -1.27
CA VAL A 150 -5.62 4.13 -1.84
C VAL A 150 -6.03 3.87 -3.28
N SER A 151 -7.27 4.21 -3.61
CA SER A 151 -7.82 4.12 -4.96
C SER A 151 -7.95 5.52 -5.56
N VAL A 152 -7.37 5.72 -6.73
CA VAL A 152 -7.43 7.00 -7.45
C VAL A 152 -8.06 6.74 -8.83
N PRO A 153 -9.12 7.45 -9.20
CA PRO A 153 -9.68 7.34 -10.54
C PRO A 153 -8.61 7.57 -11.61
N TRP A 154 -8.53 6.63 -12.56
CA TRP A 154 -7.59 6.68 -13.67
C TRP A 154 -8.35 6.80 -14.98
N PRO A 155 -8.19 7.90 -15.75
CA PRO A 155 -8.91 8.06 -17.00
C PRO A 155 -8.42 7.05 -18.06
N SER A 156 -9.35 6.36 -18.70
CA SER A 156 -9.07 5.40 -19.76
C SER A 156 -8.56 6.04 -21.06
N GLU A 157 -8.87 7.33 -21.28
CA GLU A 157 -8.46 8.06 -22.49
C GLU A 157 -7.32 9.05 -22.20
N GLY A 158 -6.26 8.99 -23.01
CA GLY A 158 -5.16 9.97 -22.96
C GLY A 158 -4.18 9.82 -21.79
N SER A 159 -4.28 8.77 -21.00
CA SER A 159 -3.28 8.42 -20.01
C SER A 159 -2.01 7.87 -20.71
N GLY A 160 -0.86 8.39 -20.32
CA GLY A 160 0.44 7.95 -20.84
C GLY A 160 0.67 6.46 -20.64
N ASP A 161 1.74 5.95 -21.25
CA ASP A 161 2.17 4.56 -21.14
C ASP A 161 2.24 4.12 -19.66
N ALA A 162 1.52 3.03 -19.35
CA ALA A 162 1.56 2.42 -18.01
C ALA A 162 2.99 2.07 -17.56
N ALA A 163 3.88 1.77 -18.50
CA ALA A 163 5.28 1.44 -18.23
C ALA A 163 6.06 2.61 -17.60
N GLY A 164 5.70 3.85 -17.90
CA GLY A 164 6.30 5.06 -17.31
C GLY A 164 5.58 5.61 -16.08
N LEU A 165 4.49 4.96 -15.63
CA LEU A 165 3.75 5.40 -14.46
C LEU A 165 4.51 5.09 -13.18
N ARG A 166 4.60 6.09 -12.28
CA ARG A 166 5.20 5.94 -10.95
C ARG A 166 4.37 6.64 -9.89
N VAL A 167 4.22 6.02 -8.74
CA VAL A 167 3.69 6.67 -7.55
C VAL A 167 4.84 6.97 -6.60
N PHE A 168 5.06 8.25 -6.36
CA PHE A 168 6.15 8.74 -5.52
C PHE A 168 5.62 9.20 -4.17
N ASP A 169 6.07 8.56 -3.11
CA ASP A 169 5.78 8.95 -1.73
C ASP A 169 6.64 10.16 -1.36
N VAL A 170 6.01 11.33 -1.33
CA VAL A 170 6.70 12.61 -1.10
C VAL A 170 7.37 12.64 0.27
N ARG A 171 6.71 12.08 1.31
CA ARG A 171 7.25 12.05 2.66
C ARG A 171 8.53 11.22 2.78
N HIS A 172 8.57 10.05 2.14
CA HIS A 172 9.70 9.13 2.23
C HIS A 172 10.69 9.25 1.07
N GLY A 173 10.41 10.11 0.08
CA GLY A 173 11.29 10.37 -1.04
C GLY A 173 11.54 9.17 -1.95
N ARG A 174 10.56 8.28 -2.13
CA ARG A 174 10.73 7.03 -2.89
C ARG A 174 9.52 6.67 -3.74
N VAL A 175 9.76 5.94 -4.81
CA VAL A 175 8.70 5.26 -5.58
C VAL A 175 8.17 4.10 -4.74
N ILE A 176 6.86 3.91 -4.75
CA ILE A 176 6.16 2.84 -4.03
C ILE A 176 5.42 1.92 -5.01
N PRO A 177 5.17 0.64 -4.63
CA PRO A 177 4.38 -0.30 -5.43
C PRO A 177 3.00 0.26 -5.72
N HIS A 178 2.56 0.07 -6.95
CA HIS A 178 1.25 0.49 -7.44
C HIS A 178 0.80 -0.44 -8.57
N GLN A 179 -0.46 -0.40 -8.91
CA GLN A 179 -1.03 -1.11 -10.05
C GLN A 179 -2.20 -0.36 -10.66
N LEU A 180 -2.40 -0.53 -11.95
CA LEU A 180 -3.64 -0.16 -12.62
C LEU A 180 -4.61 -1.33 -12.55
N ALA A 181 -5.88 -1.04 -12.34
CA ALA A 181 -6.94 -2.03 -12.15
C ALA A 181 -8.18 -1.66 -12.95
N ASP A 182 -8.84 -2.68 -13.49
CA ASP A 182 -10.19 -2.64 -14.02
C ASP A 182 -11.14 -3.00 -12.87
N THR A 183 -11.62 -1.97 -12.14
CA THR A 183 -12.40 -2.21 -10.92
C THR A 183 -13.87 -2.43 -11.16
N ASP A 184 -14.40 -2.12 -12.33
CA ASP A 184 -15.78 -2.41 -12.69
C ASP A 184 -15.95 -3.68 -13.55
N GLY A 185 -14.87 -4.15 -14.17
CA GLY A 185 -14.81 -5.41 -14.89
C GLY A 185 -15.26 -5.31 -16.35
N ASP A 186 -15.18 -4.10 -16.94
CA ASP A 186 -15.53 -3.85 -18.32
C ASP A 186 -14.41 -4.12 -19.34
N GLY A 187 -13.21 -4.46 -18.87
CA GLY A 187 -12.02 -4.72 -19.66
C GLY A 187 -11.10 -3.51 -19.83
N THR A 188 -11.46 -2.37 -19.25
CA THR A 188 -10.68 -1.13 -19.31
C THR A 188 -10.17 -0.74 -17.93
N THR A 189 -8.91 -0.36 -17.81
CA THR A 189 -8.38 0.12 -16.51
C THR A 189 -8.96 1.47 -16.15
N ASP A 190 -9.55 1.57 -14.98
CA ASP A 190 -10.27 2.74 -14.47
C ASP A 190 -9.69 3.30 -13.16
N THR A 191 -8.81 2.56 -12.52
CA THR A 191 -8.33 2.88 -11.17
C THR A 191 -6.83 2.63 -11.02
N LEU A 192 -6.12 3.59 -10.44
CA LEU A 192 -4.77 3.43 -9.92
C LEU A 192 -4.82 3.08 -8.43
N LEU A 193 -4.22 1.96 -8.06
CA LEU A 193 -4.11 1.47 -6.69
C LEU A 193 -2.68 1.60 -6.18
N PHE A 194 -2.51 2.05 -4.94
CA PHE A 194 -1.24 2.01 -4.22
C PHE A 194 -1.47 1.88 -2.71
N GLN A 195 -0.46 1.49 -1.95
CA GLN A 195 -0.58 1.33 -0.50
C GLN A 195 0.39 2.19 0.28
N SER A 196 -0.06 2.65 1.45
CA SER A 196 0.79 3.31 2.42
C SER A 196 0.26 3.18 3.85
N ASN A 197 1.11 3.55 4.82
CA ASN A 197 0.75 3.58 6.23
C ASN A 197 0.32 4.99 6.63
N PHE A 198 -0.80 5.12 7.33
CA PHE A 198 -1.31 6.42 7.77
C PHE A 198 -1.48 6.47 9.28
N ARG A 199 -0.71 7.32 9.95
CA ARG A 199 -0.88 7.60 11.39
C ARG A 199 -2.17 8.40 11.62
N PRO A 200 -2.73 8.39 12.85
CA PRO A 200 -3.90 9.21 13.20
C PRO A 200 -3.70 10.68 12.84
N GLY A 201 -4.74 11.28 12.23
CA GLY A 201 -4.76 12.71 11.92
C GLY A 201 -3.72 13.20 10.91
N THR A 202 -3.04 12.28 10.18
CA THR A 202 -2.02 12.68 9.21
C THR A 202 -2.61 13.00 7.85
N ILE A 203 -1.98 13.99 7.18
CA ILE A 203 -2.16 14.32 5.78
C ILE A 203 -0.87 13.97 5.06
N ARG A 204 -0.96 13.30 3.91
CA ARG A 204 0.19 12.87 3.12
C ARG A 204 -0.02 13.09 1.64
N ASP A 205 1.01 13.58 0.97
CA ASP A 205 1.00 13.78 -0.47
C ASP A 205 1.78 12.68 -1.19
N PHE A 206 1.21 12.27 -2.31
CA PHE A 206 1.80 11.34 -3.27
C PHE A 206 1.79 12.01 -4.64
N TRP A 207 2.87 11.86 -5.39
CA TRP A 207 2.91 12.30 -6.78
C TRP A 207 2.70 11.11 -7.70
N ILE A 208 1.74 11.24 -8.59
CA ILE A 208 1.57 10.37 -9.74
C ILE A 208 2.37 11.00 -10.87
N LEU A 209 3.36 10.27 -11.37
CA LEU A 209 4.30 10.72 -12.40
C LEU A 209 4.11 9.84 -13.63
N GLU A 210 3.66 10.43 -14.73
CA GLU A 210 3.53 9.74 -16.03
C GLU A 210 4.80 9.92 -16.84
N ASN A 211 5.19 8.94 -17.66
CA ASN A 211 6.42 8.96 -18.47
C ASN A 211 7.69 9.22 -17.64
N SER A 212 7.73 8.71 -16.42
CA SER A 212 8.84 8.89 -15.50
C SER A 212 10.00 7.96 -15.82
N CYS A 213 11.23 8.48 -15.79
CA CYS A 213 12.46 7.68 -15.89
C CYS A 213 12.92 7.09 -14.55
N LEU A 214 12.16 7.30 -13.46
CA LEU A 214 12.49 6.70 -12.17
C LEU A 214 12.33 5.18 -12.24
N SER A 215 13.24 4.48 -11.57
CA SER A 215 13.15 3.03 -11.43
C SER A 215 11.84 2.64 -10.75
N GLU A 216 11.30 1.51 -11.13
CA GLU A 216 10.14 0.92 -10.46
C GLU A 216 10.46 0.58 -9.00
N ALA A 217 9.42 0.60 -8.17
CA ALA A 217 9.54 -0.01 -6.86
C ALA A 217 9.72 -1.53 -7.06
N SER A 218 10.72 -2.11 -6.39
CA SER A 218 10.83 -3.57 -6.35
C SER A 218 9.62 -4.12 -5.60
N SER A 219 8.76 -4.83 -6.30
CA SER A 219 7.60 -5.51 -5.72
C SER A 219 7.36 -6.83 -6.44
N ALA A 220 7.06 -7.88 -5.68
CA ALA A 220 6.52 -9.10 -6.24
C ALA A 220 5.00 -8.96 -6.35
N ASP A 221 4.39 -9.60 -7.33
CA ASP A 221 2.94 -9.76 -7.41
C ASP A 221 2.52 -10.78 -6.34
N VAL A 222 2.21 -10.26 -5.16
CA VAL A 222 1.83 -11.07 -4.00
C VAL A 222 0.34 -11.32 -3.90
N CYS A 223 -0.48 -10.51 -4.56
CA CYS A 223 -1.93 -10.64 -4.61
C CYS A 223 -2.32 -11.36 -5.90
N PHE A 224 -2.80 -12.57 -5.76
CA PHE A 224 -3.02 -13.47 -6.89
C PHE A 224 -4.32 -14.24 -6.76
N SER A 225 -5.04 -14.42 -7.86
CA SER A 225 -6.24 -15.25 -7.93
C SER A 225 -6.33 -15.96 -9.28
N ARG A 226 -6.86 -17.18 -9.28
CA ARG A 226 -7.10 -17.93 -10.50
C ARG A 226 -8.13 -19.06 -10.35
N PRO A 227 -8.75 -19.53 -11.45
CA PRO A 227 -9.39 -20.82 -11.48
C PRO A 227 -8.36 -21.96 -11.36
N VAL A 228 -8.77 -23.08 -10.80
CA VAL A 228 -7.95 -24.28 -10.54
C VAL A 228 -8.61 -25.50 -11.16
N PRO A 229 -8.57 -25.64 -12.52
CA PRO A 229 -9.22 -26.73 -13.20
C PRO A 229 -8.60 -28.10 -12.84
N GLU A 230 -7.33 -28.12 -12.45
CA GLU A 230 -6.61 -29.32 -12.03
C GLU A 230 -7.13 -29.89 -10.70
N ARG A 231 -7.94 -29.13 -9.95
CA ARG A 231 -8.59 -29.61 -8.72
C ARG A 231 -10.11 -29.32 -8.79
N LEU A 232 -10.81 -30.08 -9.63
CA LEU A 232 -12.28 -30.08 -9.73
C LEU A 232 -12.89 -28.68 -9.91
N ASP A 233 -12.19 -27.83 -10.69
CA ASP A 233 -12.59 -26.46 -11.00
C ASP A 233 -12.69 -25.53 -9.76
N ASP A 234 -11.87 -25.73 -8.74
CA ASP A 234 -11.80 -24.78 -7.63
C ASP A 234 -11.45 -23.36 -8.11
N PHE A 235 -11.70 -22.35 -7.30
CA PHE A 235 -11.15 -21.02 -7.48
C PHE A 235 -10.37 -20.62 -6.23
N ALA A 236 -9.11 -20.18 -6.39
CA ALA A 236 -8.23 -19.88 -5.29
C ALA A 236 -7.62 -18.48 -5.41
N TRP A 237 -7.35 -17.84 -4.25
CA TRP A 237 -6.73 -16.53 -4.19
C TRP A 237 -5.88 -16.39 -2.94
N GLU A 238 -4.86 -15.53 -3.02
CA GLU A 238 -3.92 -15.28 -1.93
C GLU A 238 -3.31 -13.90 -2.00
N ASN A 239 -2.70 -13.50 -0.88
CA ASN A 239 -1.73 -12.44 -0.81
C ASN A 239 -0.48 -12.91 -0.06
N ASP A 240 0.34 -12.00 0.44
CA ASP A 240 1.54 -12.30 1.24
C ASP A 240 1.26 -12.94 2.61
N LEU A 241 0.02 -12.89 3.13
CA LEU A 241 -0.34 -13.32 4.49
C LEU A 241 -1.29 -14.50 4.58
N THR A 242 -2.14 -14.72 3.58
CA THR A 242 -3.23 -15.71 3.64
C THR A 242 -3.55 -16.26 2.26
N ALA A 243 -4.10 -17.48 2.20
CA ALA A 243 -4.64 -18.06 0.98
C ALA A 243 -6.04 -18.63 1.25
N HIS A 244 -6.84 -18.68 0.20
CA HIS A 244 -8.24 -19.06 0.27
C HIS A 244 -8.63 -19.86 -0.98
N ARG A 245 -9.73 -20.61 -0.88
CA ARG A 245 -10.42 -21.19 -2.03
C ARG A 245 -11.94 -21.23 -1.84
N ILE A 246 -12.63 -21.43 -2.93
CA ILE A 246 -14.03 -21.85 -2.99
C ILE A 246 -14.15 -23.05 -3.92
N TYR A 247 -15.09 -23.94 -3.60
CA TYR A 247 -15.28 -25.17 -4.34
C TYR A 247 -15.88 -24.93 -5.73
N GLY A 248 -15.26 -25.59 -6.71
CA GLY A 248 -15.68 -25.55 -8.09
C GLY A 248 -16.91 -26.38 -8.40
N PRO A 249 -17.51 -26.21 -9.58
CA PRO A 249 -18.69 -26.95 -9.99
C PRO A 249 -18.45 -28.45 -10.10
N ALA A 250 -17.24 -28.89 -10.44
CA ALA A 250 -16.93 -30.31 -10.53
C ALA A 250 -16.85 -30.99 -9.17
N VAL A 251 -16.57 -30.28 -8.08
CA VAL A 251 -16.60 -30.82 -6.71
C VAL A 251 -17.99 -31.36 -6.33
N ALA A 252 -19.06 -30.74 -6.85
CA ALA A 252 -20.43 -31.14 -6.57
C ALA A 252 -20.85 -32.45 -7.27
N ARG A 253 -20.10 -32.92 -8.24
CA ARG A 253 -20.38 -34.19 -8.93
C ARG A 253 -20.18 -35.37 -7.97
N PRO A 254 -20.96 -36.45 -8.10
CA PRO A 254 -20.70 -37.67 -7.33
C PRO A 254 -19.33 -38.27 -7.63
N ALA A 255 -18.77 -39.04 -6.72
CA ALA A 255 -17.56 -39.81 -6.98
C ALA A 255 -17.82 -40.86 -8.09
N PRO A 256 -16.86 -41.14 -8.98
CA PRO A 256 -15.44 -40.70 -8.93
C PRO A 256 -15.16 -39.35 -9.62
N GLU A 257 -16.12 -38.72 -10.30
CA GLU A 257 -15.92 -37.49 -11.07
C GLU A 257 -15.84 -36.23 -10.21
N GLY A 258 -16.22 -36.35 -8.94
CA GLY A 258 -16.19 -35.27 -7.95
C GLY A 258 -16.19 -35.82 -6.53
N GLU A 259 -16.60 -35.01 -5.56
CA GLU A 259 -16.65 -35.35 -4.13
C GLU A 259 -18.09 -35.39 -3.57
N GLY A 260 -19.07 -35.04 -4.38
CA GLY A 260 -20.47 -34.91 -3.94
C GLY A 260 -20.69 -33.74 -2.97
N LEU A 261 -19.75 -32.79 -2.91
CA LEU A 261 -19.75 -31.72 -1.92
C LEU A 261 -20.32 -30.43 -2.50
N VAL A 262 -21.40 -29.96 -1.91
CA VAL A 262 -22.11 -28.75 -2.32
C VAL A 262 -21.96 -27.66 -1.25
N SER A 263 -21.22 -26.59 -1.57
CA SER A 263 -21.03 -25.46 -0.67
C SER A 263 -20.57 -24.22 -1.44
N SER A 264 -21.08 -23.04 -1.03
CA SER A 264 -20.56 -21.74 -1.42
C SER A 264 -19.74 -21.06 -0.31
N GLY A 265 -19.30 -21.85 0.67
CA GLY A 265 -18.45 -21.41 1.76
C GLY A 265 -17.02 -21.11 1.30
N THR A 266 -16.35 -20.24 2.02
CA THR A 266 -14.95 -19.88 1.77
C THR A 266 -14.02 -20.71 2.65
N ASP A 267 -13.04 -21.33 2.04
CA ASP A 267 -11.94 -22.02 2.71
C ASP A 267 -10.78 -21.07 2.98
N VAL A 268 -10.05 -21.30 4.08
CA VAL A 268 -8.89 -20.51 4.46
C VAL A 268 -7.69 -21.40 4.74
N TRP A 269 -6.57 -21.10 4.14
CA TRP A 269 -5.34 -21.82 4.32
C TRP A 269 -4.38 -21.04 5.20
N SER A 270 -3.79 -21.70 6.17
CA SER A 270 -2.66 -21.16 6.92
C SER A 270 -1.42 -21.17 6.05
N LYS A 271 -0.77 -20.01 5.91
CA LYS A 271 0.52 -19.91 5.21
C LYS A 271 1.50 -19.04 5.97
N ARG A 272 2.79 -19.28 5.78
CA ARG A 272 3.83 -18.36 6.23
C ARG A 272 3.80 -17.09 5.37
N ALA A 273 4.02 -15.94 6.00
CA ALA A 273 4.10 -14.67 5.30
C ALA A 273 5.16 -14.69 4.20
N GLY A 274 4.87 -14.04 3.07
CA GLY A 274 5.80 -13.89 1.94
C GLY A 274 5.23 -14.43 0.62
N ALA A 275 6.03 -15.18 -0.12
CA ALA A 275 5.74 -15.59 -1.49
C ALA A 275 4.44 -16.41 -1.64
N PRO A 276 3.80 -16.34 -2.82
CA PRO A 276 2.63 -17.13 -3.18
C PRO A 276 2.83 -18.64 -2.99
N VAL A 277 1.78 -19.35 -2.59
CA VAL A 277 1.79 -20.79 -2.32
C VAL A 277 0.77 -21.59 -3.13
N ILE A 278 -0.28 -20.96 -3.67
CA ILE A 278 -1.39 -21.65 -4.35
C ILE A 278 -0.88 -22.60 -5.44
N ASN A 279 -0.05 -22.10 -6.35
CA ASN A 279 0.47 -22.92 -7.46
C ASN A 279 1.35 -24.08 -6.98
N GLU A 280 2.16 -23.84 -5.93
CA GLU A 280 3.00 -24.88 -5.34
C GLU A 280 2.14 -25.96 -4.67
N PHE A 281 1.15 -25.56 -3.90
CA PHE A 281 0.29 -26.48 -3.14
C PHE A 281 -0.54 -27.36 -4.06
N TYR A 282 -1.20 -26.79 -5.07
CA TYR A 282 -1.97 -27.58 -6.03
C TYR A 282 -1.08 -28.50 -6.89
N LYS A 283 0.11 -28.03 -7.30
CA LYS A 283 1.06 -28.89 -8.04
C LYS A 283 1.53 -30.08 -7.21
N ARG A 284 1.70 -29.90 -5.91
CA ARG A 284 2.12 -30.96 -4.98
C ARG A 284 0.99 -31.94 -4.68
N GLY A 285 -0.24 -31.45 -4.59
CA GLY A 285 -1.45 -32.25 -4.29
C GLY A 285 -1.60 -32.65 -2.82
N ASP A 286 -0.55 -32.56 -2.00
CA ASP A 286 -0.56 -32.89 -0.56
C ASP A 286 -0.50 -31.59 0.28
N TYR A 287 -1.48 -30.74 0.10
CA TYR A 287 -1.56 -29.42 0.76
C TYR A 287 -2.19 -29.45 2.14
N HIS A 288 -2.73 -30.59 2.60
CA HIS A 288 -3.19 -30.81 3.96
C HIS A 288 -2.06 -31.12 4.96
N ARG A 289 -0.83 -31.24 4.47
CA ARG A 289 0.37 -31.44 5.28
C ARG A 289 1.29 -30.23 5.18
N ASP A 290 1.81 -29.77 6.34
CA ASP A 290 2.79 -28.66 6.34
C ASP A 290 4.16 -29.13 5.80
N HIS A 291 4.58 -28.52 4.72
CA HIS A 291 5.89 -28.70 4.10
C HIS A 291 6.80 -27.47 4.33
N GLY A 292 6.58 -26.74 5.43
CA GLY A 292 7.36 -25.57 5.81
C GLY A 292 6.85 -24.22 5.26
N ARG A 293 5.76 -24.26 4.46
CA ARG A 293 5.13 -23.06 3.86
C ARG A 293 3.72 -22.81 4.37
N GLY A 294 3.13 -23.72 5.09
CA GLY A 294 1.76 -23.74 5.57
C GLY A 294 0.97 -24.92 5.06
N LEU A 295 -0.32 -24.95 5.30
CA LEU A 295 -1.22 -26.04 4.92
C LEU A 295 -2.68 -25.58 4.88
N ASP A 296 -3.50 -26.37 4.20
CA ASP A 296 -4.95 -26.36 4.34
C ASP A 296 -5.35 -27.21 5.56
N MET A 297 -5.71 -26.55 6.64
CA MET A 297 -6.10 -27.21 7.89
C MET A 297 -7.58 -27.00 8.26
N TYR A 298 -8.27 -26.19 7.49
CA TYR A 298 -9.65 -25.84 7.74
C TYR A 298 -10.58 -26.67 6.88
N ASN A 299 -11.61 -27.28 7.47
CA ASN A 299 -12.59 -28.09 6.75
C ASN A 299 -13.91 -27.33 6.60
N VAL A 300 -14.21 -26.88 5.41
CA VAL A 300 -15.47 -26.21 5.06
C VAL A 300 -16.65 -27.21 5.05
N GLY A 301 -16.44 -28.40 4.49
CA GLY A 301 -17.50 -29.37 4.29
C GLY A 301 -18.74 -28.75 3.59
N PRO A 302 -19.98 -29.10 4.00
CA PRO A 302 -21.19 -28.48 3.50
C PRO A 302 -21.52 -27.14 4.17
N GLY A 303 -20.66 -26.66 5.07
CA GLY A 303 -20.80 -25.42 5.85
C GLY A 303 -20.62 -24.14 5.05
N ARG A 304 -20.55 -23.04 5.80
CA ARG A 304 -20.30 -21.70 5.19
C ARG A 304 -18.83 -21.30 5.20
N GLY A 305 -17.98 -22.12 5.78
CA GLY A 305 -16.56 -21.83 5.89
C GLY A 305 -16.29 -20.52 6.62
N CYS A 306 -15.30 -19.79 6.16
CA CYS A 306 -14.93 -18.46 6.67
C CYS A 306 -15.67 -17.33 5.93
N GLY A 307 -16.96 -17.52 5.66
CA GLY A 307 -17.84 -16.55 5.01
C GLY A 307 -18.56 -17.15 3.81
N GLY A 308 -19.85 -17.11 3.85
CA GLY A 308 -20.74 -17.50 2.77
C GLY A 308 -22.12 -16.95 3.06
N ILE A 309 -22.88 -16.58 2.02
CA ILE A 309 -24.21 -16.01 2.18
C ILE A 309 -25.25 -17.11 2.41
N ALA A 310 -26.17 -16.84 3.33
CA ALA A 310 -27.43 -17.56 3.47
C ALA A 310 -28.58 -16.55 3.37
N VAL A 311 -29.65 -16.92 2.68
CA VAL A 311 -30.89 -16.16 2.64
C VAL A 311 -31.91 -16.87 3.50
N PHE A 312 -32.57 -16.14 4.40
CA PHE A 312 -33.48 -16.72 5.40
C PHE A 312 -34.93 -16.59 4.94
N ARG A 313 -35.65 -17.70 5.03
CA ARG A 313 -37.09 -17.75 4.88
C ARG A 313 -37.68 -18.64 5.94
N ASP A 314 -38.76 -18.19 6.60
CA ASP A 314 -39.46 -18.92 7.69
C ASP A 314 -38.48 -19.42 8.77
N GLY A 315 -37.47 -18.60 9.11
CA GLY A 315 -36.44 -18.90 10.10
C GLY A 315 -35.36 -19.90 9.64
N LYS A 316 -35.45 -20.42 8.41
CA LYS A 316 -34.51 -21.41 7.88
C LYS A 316 -33.51 -20.75 6.90
N PRO A 317 -32.22 -21.08 6.98
CA PRO A 317 -31.24 -20.63 6.00
C PRO A 317 -31.35 -21.45 4.71
N HIS A 318 -31.33 -20.76 3.59
CA HIS A 318 -31.21 -21.30 2.23
C HIS A 318 -29.92 -20.80 1.61
N VAL A 319 -29.13 -21.69 1.03
CA VAL A 319 -27.79 -21.42 0.53
C VAL A 319 -27.66 -21.80 -0.94
N SER A 320 -26.79 -21.13 -1.67
CA SER A 320 -26.43 -21.51 -3.04
C SER A 320 -25.59 -22.80 -3.06
N GLY A 321 -25.57 -23.44 -4.21
CA GLY A 321 -24.57 -24.47 -4.53
C GLY A 321 -23.18 -23.90 -4.82
N ASN A 322 -22.33 -24.74 -5.45
CA ASN A 322 -21.03 -24.32 -5.94
C ASN A 322 -21.20 -23.25 -7.04
N TRP A 323 -20.18 -22.45 -7.30
CA TRP A 323 -20.27 -21.38 -8.28
C TRP A 323 -20.53 -21.90 -9.70
N ALA A 324 -21.16 -21.10 -10.53
CA ALA A 324 -21.46 -21.40 -11.93
C ALA A 324 -20.41 -20.83 -12.90
N SER A 325 -19.87 -19.66 -12.60
CA SER A 325 -18.77 -19.07 -13.32
C SER A 325 -17.92 -18.19 -12.41
N ALA A 326 -16.62 -18.10 -12.71
CA ALA A 326 -15.68 -17.24 -11.99
C ALA A 326 -14.67 -16.66 -12.96
N ARG A 327 -14.24 -15.43 -12.69
CA ARG A 327 -13.18 -14.76 -13.47
C ARG A 327 -12.32 -13.87 -12.58
N THR A 328 -11.01 -13.93 -12.78
CA THR A 328 -10.09 -12.93 -12.24
C THR A 328 -10.32 -11.61 -12.99
N LEU A 329 -10.44 -10.51 -12.25
CA LEU A 329 -10.49 -9.15 -12.80
C LEU A 329 -9.07 -8.62 -12.95
N TYR A 330 -8.29 -8.69 -11.89
CA TYR A 330 -6.87 -8.31 -11.89
C TYR A 330 -6.10 -8.98 -10.75
N ASN A 331 -4.79 -9.11 -10.95
CA ASN A 331 -3.78 -9.50 -9.97
C ASN A 331 -2.71 -8.41 -9.90
N GLY A 332 -1.89 -8.37 -8.84
CA GLY A 332 -0.79 -7.42 -8.77
C GLY A 332 -0.13 -7.28 -7.41
N PRO A 333 0.75 -6.30 -7.24
CA PRO A 333 1.49 -6.12 -6.00
C PRO A 333 0.66 -5.50 -4.86
N VAL A 334 -0.50 -4.89 -5.17
CA VAL A 334 -1.33 -4.15 -4.21
C VAL A 334 -2.59 -4.90 -3.84
N GLN A 335 -3.28 -5.46 -4.84
CA GLN A 335 -4.59 -6.09 -4.65
C GLN A 335 -4.84 -7.13 -5.74
N THR A 336 -5.59 -8.19 -5.41
CA THR A 336 -6.25 -9.05 -6.38
C THR A 336 -7.75 -8.87 -6.26
N ALA A 337 -8.47 -8.98 -7.39
CA ALA A 337 -9.92 -9.02 -7.42
C ALA A 337 -10.43 -10.05 -8.41
N PHE A 338 -11.56 -10.65 -8.07
CA PHE A 338 -12.26 -11.59 -8.93
C PHE A 338 -13.77 -11.55 -8.70
N GLU A 339 -14.49 -12.07 -9.66
CA GLU A 339 -15.95 -12.16 -9.64
C GLU A 339 -16.41 -13.61 -9.76
N VAL A 340 -17.41 -13.97 -8.97
CA VAL A 340 -18.01 -15.29 -8.92
C VAL A 340 -19.52 -15.15 -9.06
N VAL A 341 -20.11 -15.94 -9.94
CA VAL A 341 -21.56 -16.00 -10.14
C VAL A 341 -22.10 -17.33 -9.64
N TYR A 342 -23.12 -17.29 -8.79
CA TYR A 342 -23.86 -18.45 -8.32
C TYR A 342 -25.17 -18.55 -9.07
N ALA A 343 -25.48 -19.76 -9.56
CA ALA A 343 -26.74 -20.04 -10.23
C ALA A 343 -27.94 -19.77 -9.31
N PRO A 344 -29.10 -19.37 -9.86
CA PRO A 344 -30.29 -19.14 -9.06
C PRO A 344 -30.71 -20.37 -8.27
N TRP A 345 -30.91 -20.22 -6.96
CA TRP A 345 -31.42 -21.27 -6.06
C TRP A 345 -32.80 -20.91 -5.50
N ASP A 346 -33.56 -21.92 -5.17
CA ASP A 346 -34.90 -21.77 -4.62
C ASP A 346 -34.84 -21.65 -3.08
N ILE A 347 -35.59 -20.69 -2.53
CA ILE A 347 -35.74 -20.53 -1.07
C ILE A 347 -37.16 -20.84 -0.57
N GLY A 348 -37.98 -21.46 -1.42
CA GLY A 348 -39.37 -21.80 -1.13
C GLY A 348 -40.36 -20.71 -1.56
N GLY A 349 -41.64 -21.09 -1.66
CA GLY A 349 -42.76 -20.19 -1.96
C GLY A 349 -42.63 -19.46 -3.30
N GLY A 350 -41.96 -20.05 -4.30
CA GLY A 350 -41.77 -19.44 -5.61
C GLY A 350 -40.71 -18.35 -5.64
N VAL A 351 -39.92 -18.19 -4.56
CA VAL A 351 -38.84 -17.17 -4.50
C VAL A 351 -37.52 -17.79 -4.87
N ARG A 352 -36.82 -17.17 -5.84
CA ARG A 352 -35.50 -17.58 -6.29
C ARG A 352 -34.50 -16.44 -6.10
N VAL A 353 -33.28 -16.78 -5.71
CA VAL A 353 -32.19 -15.86 -5.49
C VAL A 353 -30.99 -16.25 -6.35
N ALA A 354 -30.31 -15.29 -6.96
CA ALA A 354 -29.03 -15.46 -7.60
C ALA A 354 -28.02 -14.50 -6.96
N GLU A 355 -26.75 -14.87 -6.92
CA GLU A 355 -25.69 -14.03 -6.33
C GLU A 355 -24.59 -13.78 -7.36
N THR A 356 -24.18 -12.51 -7.46
CA THR A 356 -22.90 -12.13 -8.04
C THR A 356 -22.02 -11.63 -6.91
N ARG A 357 -20.92 -12.33 -6.66
CA ARG A 357 -19.98 -12.04 -5.56
C ARG A 357 -18.69 -11.50 -6.14
N ARG A 358 -18.27 -10.30 -5.71
CA ARG A 358 -16.96 -9.75 -5.97
C ARG A 358 -16.11 -9.80 -4.72
N VAL A 359 -14.91 -10.33 -4.85
CA VAL A 359 -13.95 -10.49 -3.76
C VAL A 359 -12.70 -9.71 -4.10
N THR A 360 -12.19 -8.93 -3.14
CA THR A 360 -10.89 -8.28 -3.22
C THR A 360 -10.04 -8.66 -2.02
N LEU A 361 -8.75 -8.84 -2.23
CA LEU A 361 -7.77 -9.11 -1.18
C LEU A 361 -6.56 -8.22 -1.37
N ASP A 362 -6.30 -7.37 -0.39
CA ASP A 362 -5.18 -6.42 -0.38
C ASP A 362 -3.90 -7.07 0.15
N ALA A 363 -2.75 -6.67 -0.36
CA ALA A 363 -1.46 -7.00 0.23
C ALA A 363 -1.41 -6.54 1.71
N GLY A 364 -0.76 -7.31 2.57
CA GLY A 364 -0.63 -7.00 3.99
C GLY A 364 -1.93 -7.12 4.81
N ASN A 365 -3.04 -7.61 4.22
CA ASN A 365 -4.31 -7.82 4.91
C ASN A 365 -4.65 -9.31 5.03
N ARG A 366 -5.26 -9.72 6.14
CA ARG A 366 -5.70 -11.11 6.35
C ARG A 366 -7.15 -11.35 5.97
N PHE A 367 -7.90 -10.31 5.66
CA PHE A 367 -9.33 -10.40 5.39
C PHE A 367 -9.64 -9.99 3.96
N SER A 368 -10.33 -10.86 3.26
CA SER A 368 -10.94 -10.53 1.97
C SER A 368 -12.15 -9.62 2.18
N LYS A 369 -12.26 -8.59 1.35
CA LYS A 369 -13.47 -7.77 1.26
C LYS A 369 -14.41 -8.42 0.24
N VAL A 370 -15.63 -8.71 0.67
CA VAL A 370 -16.64 -9.37 -0.16
C VAL A 370 -17.81 -8.41 -0.39
N ARG A 371 -18.20 -8.26 -1.64
CA ARG A 371 -19.41 -7.56 -2.05
C ARG A 371 -20.30 -8.54 -2.81
N SER A 372 -21.47 -8.87 -2.25
CA SER A 372 -22.44 -9.71 -2.88
C SER A 372 -23.66 -8.93 -3.31
N VAL A 373 -24.05 -9.10 -4.56
CA VAL A 373 -25.29 -8.55 -5.14
C VAL A 373 -26.26 -9.71 -5.29
N LEU A 374 -27.39 -9.63 -4.59
CA LEU A 374 -28.45 -10.63 -4.64
C LEU A 374 -29.56 -10.18 -5.60
N ASN A 375 -29.82 -10.97 -6.61
CA ASN A 375 -30.96 -10.77 -7.53
C ASN A 375 -32.08 -11.68 -7.08
N VAL A 376 -33.17 -11.09 -6.57
CA VAL A 376 -34.32 -11.78 -6.00
C VAL A 376 -35.50 -11.74 -6.96
N ARG A 377 -36.13 -12.89 -7.20
CA ARG A 377 -37.36 -13.00 -7.98
C ARG A 377 -38.45 -13.65 -7.14
N GLY A 378 -39.66 -13.13 -7.18
CA GLY A 378 -40.81 -13.63 -6.43
C GLY A 378 -40.97 -13.06 -5.02
N ALA A 379 -40.13 -12.10 -4.61
CA ALA A 379 -40.27 -11.30 -3.39
C ALA A 379 -39.66 -9.92 -3.58
N GLU A 380 -40.16 -8.92 -2.87
CA GLU A 380 -39.58 -7.56 -2.85
C GLU A 380 -38.33 -7.48 -1.98
N THR A 381 -38.30 -8.22 -0.90
CA THR A 381 -37.17 -8.22 0.07
C THR A 381 -36.90 -9.63 0.55
N VAL A 382 -35.65 -9.86 0.94
CA VAL A 382 -35.19 -11.09 1.63
C VAL A 382 -34.30 -10.74 2.80
N LYS A 383 -34.30 -11.57 3.81
CA LYS A 383 -33.34 -11.47 4.92
C LYS A 383 -32.11 -12.29 4.55
N ALA A 384 -30.94 -11.64 4.49
CA ALA A 384 -29.69 -12.32 4.23
C ALA A 384 -28.75 -12.23 5.44
N GLY A 385 -27.84 -13.18 5.56
CA GLY A 385 -26.79 -13.19 6.58
C GLY A 385 -25.51 -13.80 6.04
N VAL A 386 -24.40 -13.51 6.70
CA VAL A 386 -23.10 -14.13 6.44
C VAL A 386 -22.84 -15.17 7.52
N GLY A 387 -22.57 -16.41 7.12
CA GLY A 387 -22.23 -17.49 8.02
C GLY A 387 -20.73 -17.70 8.16
N MET A 388 -20.29 -18.01 9.37
CA MET A 388 -18.98 -18.57 9.64
C MET A 388 -19.18 -19.91 10.34
N ASP A 389 -18.50 -20.93 9.84
CA ASP A 389 -18.50 -22.24 10.48
C ASP A 389 -17.33 -22.32 11.45
N THR A 390 -17.63 -22.50 12.73
CA THR A 390 -16.61 -22.60 13.77
C THR A 390 -16.04 -24.02 13.87
N GLY A 391 -16.57 -24.97 13.09
CA GLY A 391 -16.22 -26.38 13.17
C GLY A 391 -16.51 -26.97 14.55
N THR A 392 -16.71 -28.25 14.65
CA THR A 392 -16.65 -28.98 15.93
C THR A 392 -15.19 -29.27 16.28
N VAL A 393 -14.47 -28.23 16.69
CA VAL A 393 -13.14 -28.47 17.30
C VAL A 393 -13.38 -28.85 18.74
N SER A 394 -12.96 -30.03 19.12
CA SER A 394 -13.06 -30.54 20.50
C SER A 394 -12.16 -29.79 21.51
N TYR A 395 -11.55 -28.71 21.13
CA TYR A 395 -10.68 -27.88 21.96
C TYR A 395 -10.92 -26.40 21.75
N THR A 396 -11.31 -25.75 22.84
CA THR A 396 -11.31 -24.31 23.12
C THR A 396 -12.59 -23.53 22.92
N HIS A 397 -12.95 -22.85 24.00
CA HIS A 397 -13.98 -21.84 24.14
C HIS A 397 -13.72 -20.59 23.30
N LEU A 398 -14.07 -20.61 22.03
CA LEU A 398 -14.25 -19.40 21.24
C LEU A 398 -15.76 -19.18 21.06
N ARG A 399 -16.32 -18.26 21.85
CA ARG A 399 -17.67 -17.74 21.60
C ARG A 399 -17.61 -16.91 20.33
N ALA A 400 -18.31 -17.35 19.28
CA ALA A 400 -18.60 -16.53 18.13
C ALA A 400 -19.52 -15.37 18.57
N HIS A 401 -19.09 -14.13 18.40
CA HIS A 401 -19.99 -13.00 18.48
C HIS A 401 -20.78 -12.94 17.17
N GLU A 402 -22.07 -13.13 17.24
CA GLU A 402 -22.99 -12.85 16.14
C GLU A 402 -22.97 -11.35 15.89
N THR A 403 -22.33 -10.92 14.80
CA THR A 403 -22.48 -9.57 14.29
C THR A 403 -23.60 -9.56 13.28
N SER A 404 -24.77 -9.06 13.68
CA SER A 404 -25.81 -8.68 12.74
C SER A 404 -25.32 -7.47 11.94
N ALA A 405 -24.96 -7.69 10.68
CA ALA A 405 -24.70 -6.61 9.76
C ALA A 405 -26.03 -6.05 9.27
N HIS A 406 -26.33 -4.81 9.61
CA HIS A 406 -27.37 -4.04 8.93
C HIS A 406 -26.82 -3.61 7.56
N LEU A 407 -27.38 -4.20 6.51
CA LEU A 407 -27.20 -3.72 5.15
C LEU A 407 -28.11 -2.49 4.96
N VAL A 408 -27.51 -1.33 4.65
CA VAL A 408 -28.17 -0.15 4.13
C VAL A 408 -28.05 -0.15 2.62
#